data_0be9f300695cc77d24d55ccdb617f254
#
_entry.id   0be9f300695cc77d24d55ccdb617f254
#
_cell.length_a   1.000
_cell.length_b   1.000
_cell.length_c   1.000
_cell.angle_alpha   90.00
_cell.angle_beta   90.00
_cell.angle_gamma   90.00
#
_symmetry.space_group_name_H-M   'P 1'
#
loop_
_entity.id
_entity.type
_entity.pdbx_description
1 polymer ?
#
loop_
_entity_poly.entity_id
_entity_poly.type
_entity_poly.pdbx_seq_one_letter_code
_entity_poly.pdbx_strand_id
1 'polypeptide(L)'
;MRRDVFQAIADPTRREIINMIAHETLNLNSVAEKFHISRPAISKHIKILTECGLIVISQKGRERHCEANLKKLNEVSDWVEQYRKFWNQKLDALETYLDELQTKNKKTVKTRKYAKRKK
;
A
#
# COMPACT_ATOMS: atom_id res chain seq x y z
N MET A 1 10.81 -18.56 10.07
CA MET A 1 10.06 -17.35 9.95
C MET A 1 9.28 -17.29 8.68
N ARG A 2 8.02 -16.86 8.78
CA ARG A 2 7.22 -16.84 7.65
C ARG A 2 7.39 -15.58 6.90
N ARG A 3 7.50 -15.64 5.61
CA ARG A 3 7.55 -14.47 4.77
C ARG A 3 6.21 -14.33 4.07
N ASP A 4 5.47 -13.29 4.37
CA ASP A 4 4.22 -13.06 3.69
C ASP A 4 4.13 -11.62 3.23
N VAL A 5 3.06 -11.31 2.50
CA VAL A 5 2.95 -10.01 1.89
C VAL A 5 2.88 -8.89 2.92
N PHE A 6 2.30 -9.15 4.08
CA PHE A 6 2.19 -8.12 5.11
C PHE A 6 3.55 -7.77 5.67
N GLN A 7 4.37 -8.78 5.87
CA GLN A 7 5.72 -8.54 6.35
C GLN A 7 6.51 -7.74 5.32
N ALA A 8 6.34 -8.08 4.06
CA ALA A 8 7.07 -7.40 3.01
C ALA A 8 6.75 -5.92 2.98
N ILE A 9 5.48 -5.55 3.09
CA ILE A 9 5.11 -4.15 2.98
C ILE A 9 5.21 -3.39 4.28
N ALA A 10 5.67 -4.04 5.34
CA ALA A 10 5.83 -3.35 6.61
C ALA A 10 6.99 -2.36 6.58
N ASP A 11 7.93 -2.54 5.68
CA ASP A 11 9.09 -1.67 5.59
C ASP A 11 8.89 -0.57 4.56
N PRO A 12 9.13 0.70 4.92
CA PRO A 12 8.91 1.81 3.97
C PRO A 12 9.77 1.72 2.71
N THR A 13 11.01 1.27 2.85
CA THR A 13 11.87 1.15 1.68
C THR A 13 11.34 0.11 0.71
N ARG A 14 10.84 -1.00 1.25
CA ARG A 14 10.29 -2.03 0.38
C ARG A 14 9.03 -1.53 -0.32
N ARG A 15 8.20 -0.72 0.36
CA ARG A 15 7.04 -0.15 -0.31
C ARG A 15 7.45 0.78 -1.45
N GLU A 16 8.53 1.54 -1.26
CA GLU A 16 9.03 2.42 -2.31
C GLU A 16 9.53 1.62 -3.50
N ILE A 17 10.20 0.51 -3.24
CA ILE A 17 10.68 -0.35 -4.31
C ILE A 17 9.51 -0.89 -5.12
N ILE A 18 8.47 -1.33 -4.44
CA ILE A 18 7.28 -1.83 -5.13
C ILE A 18 6.66 -0.72 -6.00
N ASN A 19 6.54 0.49 -5.44
CA ASN A 19 5.99 1.60 -6.19
C ASN A 19 6.78 1.87 -7.47
N MET A 20 8.09 1.81 -7.35
CA MET A 20 8.94 2.09 -8.47
C MET A 20 8.78 1.03 -9.56
N ILE A 21 8.79 -0.22 -9.15
CA ILE A 21 8.74 -1.33 -10.10
C ILE A 21 7.34 -1.53 -10.66
N ALA A 22 6.32 -1.08 -9.93
CA ALA A 22 4.94 -1.24 -10.37
C ALA A 22 4.69 -0.56 -11.70
N HIS A 23 5.42 0.51 -11.98
CA HIS A 23 5.22 1.27 -13.19
C HIS A 23 6.09 0.84 -14.36
N GLU A 24 7.16 0.13 -14.06
CA GLU A 24 8.04 -0.36 -15.10
C GLU A 24 8.97 -1.42 -14.56
N THR A 25 9.37 -2.31 -15.42
CA THR A 25 10.34 -3.32 -15.04
C THR A 25 11.73 -2.68 -15.00
N LEU A 26 12.45 -2.89 -13.94
CA LEU A 26 13.77 -2.30 -13.79
C LEU A 26 14.79 -3.37 -13.46
N ASN A 27 16.02 -3.15 -13.90
CA ASN A 27 17.06 -4.07 -13.48
C ASN A 27 17.52 -3.69 -12.09
N LEU A 28 18.22 -4.62 -11.48
CA LEU A 28 18.61 -4.47 -10.07
C LEU A 28 19.48 -3.25 -9.85
N ASN A 29 20.37 -2.95 -10.77
CA ASN A 29 21.25 -1.81 -10.63
C ASN A 29 20.46 -0.49 -10.68
N SER A 30 19.48 -0.42 -11.55
CA SER A 30 18.66 0.79 -11.64
C SER A 30 17.90 1.05 -10.36
N VAL A 31 17.41 -0.01 -9.74
CA VAL A 31 16.71 0.14 -8.48
C VAL A 31 17.66 0.68 -7.44
N ALA A 32 18.85 0.08 -7.35
CA ALA A 32 19.81 0.52 -6.34
C ALA A 32 20.21 1.98 -6.51
N GLU A 33 20.33 2.43 -7.74
CA GLU A 33 20.75 3.80 -7.99
C GLU A 33 19.78 4.84 -7.50
N LYS A 34 18.53 4.48 -7.40
CA LYS A 34 17.50 5.44 -7.00
C LYS A 34 17.36 5.59 -5.50
N PHE A 35 18.06 4.76 -4.75
CA PHE A 35 17.99 4.85 -3.30
C PHE A 35 19.34 5.25 -2.75
N HIS A 36 19.32 5.92 -1.62
CA HIS A 36 20.57 6.37 -1.01
C HIS A 36 21.04 5.37 0.04
N ILE A 37 20.94 4.11 -0.29
CA ILE A 37 21.42 3.07 0.62
C ILE A 37 22.27 2.13 -0.22
N SER A 38 23.03 1.30 0.46
CA SER A 38 23.99 0.46 -0.22
C SER A 38 23.33 -0.58 -1.09
N ARG A 39 24.06 -1.02 -2.10
CA ARG A 39 23.57 -2.04 -2.96
C ARG A 39 23.25 -3.35 -2.25
N PRO A 40 24.10 -3.80 -1.30
CA PRO A 40 23.75 -4.99 -0.53
C PRO A 40 22.44 -4.84 0.23
N ALA A 41 22.14 -3.63 0.74
CA ALA A 41 20.89 -3.40 1.45
C ALA A 41 19.71 -3.51 0.49
N ILE A 42 19.84 -2.96 -0.70
CA ILE A 42 18.79 -3.06 -1.71
C ILE A 42 18.59 -4.52 -2.10
N SER A 43 19.66 -5.25 -2.29
CA SER A 43 19.55 -6.67 -2.65
C SER A 43 18.81 -7.45 -1.59
N LYS A 44 19.02 -7.10 -0.33
CA LYS A 44 18.34 -7.78 0.76
C LYS A 44 16.84 -7.48 0.73
N HIS A 45 16.48 -6.23 0.49
CA HIS A 45 15.08 -5.87 0.39
C HIS A 45 14.41 -6.59 -0.78
N ILE A 46 15.10 -6.66 -1.90
CA ILE A 46 14.55 -7.33 -3.07
C ILE A 46 14.41 -8.82 -2.83
N LYS A 47 15.35 -9.41 -2.11
CA LYS A 47 15.26 -10.81 -1.78
C LYS A 47 14.02 -11.08 -0.94
N ILE A 48 13.75 -10.24 0.05
CA ILE A 48 12.59 -10.41 0.89
C ILE A 48 11.31 -10.27 0.06
N LEU A 49 11.27 -9.28 -0.82
CA LEU A 49 10.11 -9.08 -1.67
C LEU A 49 9.89 -10.25 -2.61
N THR A 50 10.97 -10.84 -3.09
CA THR A 50 10.88 -12.00 -3.96
C THR A 50 10.35 -13.21 -3.18
N GLU A 51 10.84 -13.40 -1.97
CA GLU A 51 10.39 -14.51 -1.14
C GLU A 51 8.93 -14.39 -0.76
N CYS A 52 8.43 -13.16 -0.69
CA CYS A 52 7.03 -12.92 -0.38
C CYS A 52 6.13 -12.97 -1.61
N GLY A 53 6.72 -13.12 -2.79
CA GLY A 53 5.96 -13.23 -4.01
C GLY A 53 5.56 -11.91 -4.66
N LEU A 54 6.05 -10.79 -4.14
CA LEU A 54 5.71 -9.49 -4.70
C LEU A 54 6.57 -9.08 -5.87
N ILE A 55 7.74 -9.67 -5.99
CA ILE A 55 8.64 -9.40 -7.09
C ILE A 55 9.02 -10.71 -7.75
N VAL A 56 9.03 -10.70 -9.06
CA VAL A 56 9.53 -11.81 -9.85
C VAL A 56 10.79 -11.32 -10.54
N ILE A 57 11.85 -12.09 -10.43
CA ILE A 57 13.09 -11.73 -11.07
C ILE A 57 13.29 -12.61 -12.29
N SER A 58 13.54 -11.99 -13.43
CA SER A 58 13.84 -12.73 -14.63
C SER A 58 15.20 -12.31 -15.11
N GLN A 59 15.92 -13.25 -15.71
CA GLN A 59 17.23 -12.97 -16.21
C GLN A 59 17.16 -12.78 -17.70
N LYS A 60 17.72 -11.68 -18.19
CA LYS A 60 17.78 -11.42 -19.62
C LYS A 60 19.22 -11.10 -19.93
N GLY A 61 19.89 -12.06 -20.56
CA GLY A 61 21.30 -11.90 -20.81
C GLY A 61 22.04 -11.87 -19.49
N ARG A 62 22.77 -10.82 -19.25
CA ARG A 62 23.52 -10.69 -18.02
C ARG A 62 22.81 -9.89 -16.96
N GLU A 63 21.61 -9.39 -17.29
CA GLU A 63 20.91 -8.54 -16.36
C GLU A 63 19.77 -9.27 -15.68
N ARG A 64 19.55 -8.88 -14.46
CA ARG A 64 18.42 -9.40 -13.71
C ARG A 64 17.40 -8.29 -13.62
N HIS A 65 16.20 -8.58 -14.09
CA HIS A 65 15.14 -7.62 -14.12
C HIS A 65 14.11 -7.91 -13.04
N CYS A 66 13.64 -6.88 -12.39
CA CYS A 66 12.66 -7.00 -11.33
C CYS A 66 11.31 -6.54 -11.84
N GLU A 67 10.33 -7.39 -11.66
CA GLU A 67 8.99 -7.09 -12.14
C GLU A 67 8.03 -7.28 -10.98
N ALA A 68 7.09 -6.37 -10.80
CA ALA A 68 6.16 -6.46 -9.69
C ALA A 68 5.06 -7.47 -9.99
N ASN A 69 4.74 -8.27 -8.99
CA ASN A 69 3.60 -9.18 -9.08
C ASN A 69 2.52 -8.61 -8.19
N LEU A 70 1.79 -7.64 -8.72
CA LEU A 70 0.82 -6.89 -7.92
C LEU A 70 -0.39 -7.70 -7.52
N LYS A 71 -0.62 -8.84 -8.17
CA LYS A 71 -1.71 -9.71 -7.75
C LYS A 71 -1.56 -10.17 -6.33
N LYS A 72 -0.31 -10.28 -5.89
CA LYS A 72 -0.05 -10.73 -4.53
C LYS A 72 -0.60 -9.74 -3.51
N LEU A 73 -0.72 -8.48 -3.90
CA LEU A 73 -1.28 -7.47 -3.01
C LEU A 73 -2.78 -7.63 -2.79
N ASN A 74 -3.42 -8.51 -3.54
CA ASN A 74 -4.84 -8.79 -3.29
C ASN A 74 -5.06 -9.33 -1.89
N GLU A 75 -4.06 -10.00 -1.33
CA GLU A 75 -4.18 -10.49 0.04
C GLU A 75 -4.34 -9.33 1.01
N VAL A 76 -3.59 -8.25 0.77
CA VAL A 76 -3.69 -7.08 1.62
C VAL A 76 -5.03 -6.38 1.38
N SER A 77 -5.41 -6.26 0.13
CA SER A 77 -6.65 -5.62 -0.24
C SER A 77 -7.85 -6.33 0.39
N ASP A 78 -7.84 -7.65 0.33
CA ASP A 78 -8.93 -8.44 0.91
C ASP A 78 -9.00 -8.25 2.41
N TRP A 79 -7.84 -8.22 3.05
CA TRP A 79 -7.79 -8.05 4.48
C TRP A 79 -8.30 -6.67 4.88
N VAL A 80 -7.87 -5.64 4.16
CA VAL A 80 -8.30 -4.28 4.44
C VAL A 80 -9.80 -4.13 4.20
N GLU A 81 -10.31 -4.83 3.19
CA GLU A 81 -11.72 -4.71 2.83
C GLU A 81 -12.64 -5.14 3.96
N GLN A 82 -12.24 -6.12 4.74
CA GLN A 82 -13.02 -6.55 5.89
C GLN A 82 -13.25 -5.42 6.86
N TYR A 83 -12.23 -4.58 7.02
CA TYR A 83 -12.29 -3.50 7.97
C TYR A 83 -12.82 -2.21 7.37
N ARG A 84 -12.76 -2.09 6.05
CA ARG A 84 -13.31 -0.92 5.39
C ARG A 84 -14.80 -0.80 5.64
N LYS A 85 -15.51 -1.91 5.50
CA LYS A 85 -16.93 -1.90 5.75
C LYS A 85 -17.23 -1.54 7.19
N PHE A 86 -16.45 -2.11 8.09
CA PHE A 86 -16.62 -1.84 9.51
C PHE A 86 -16.44 -0.36 9.80
N TRP A 87 -15.37 0.23 9.27
CA TRP A 87 -15.09 1.63 9.50
C TRP A 87 -16.13 2.54 8.84
N ASN A 88 -16.62 2.17 7.67
CA ASN A 88 -17.63 2.96 7.00
C ASN A 88 -18.91 2.99 7.81
N GLN A 89 -19.28 1.87 8.40
CA GLN A 89 -20.45 1.84 9.26
C GLN A 89 -20.26 2.71 10.48
N LYS A 90 -19.07 2.68 11.06
CA LYS A 90 -18.79 3.51 12.23
C LYS A 90 -18.83 4.98 11.87
N LEU A 91 -18.27 5.33 10.73
CA LEU A 91 -18.26 6.73 10.30
C LEU A 91 -19.68 7.21 9.96
N ASP A 92 -20.48 6.35 9.34
CA ASP A 92 -21.85 6.70 9.04
C ASP A 92 -22.65 6.92 10.31
N ALA A 93 -22.46 6.07 11.30
CA ALA A 93 -23.14 6.21 12.57
C ALA A 93 -22.75 7.51 13.27
N LEU A 94 -21.48 7.84 13.20
CA LEU A 94 -20.99 9.07 13.81
C LEU A 94 -21.58 10.28 13.09
N GLU A 95 -21.62 10.21 11.80
CA GLU A 95 -22.16 11.30 11.01
C GLU A 95 -23.62 11.54 11.33
N THR A 96 -24.39 10.47 11.45
CA THR A 96 -25.79 10.56 11.82
C THR A 96 -25.95 11.19 13.19
N TYR A 97 -25.10 10.76 14.12
CA TYR A 97 -25.15 11.28 15.47
C TYR A 97 -24.86 12.79 15.48
N LEU A 98 -23.87 13.20 14.72
CA LEU A 98 -23.52 14.62 14.63
C LEU A 98 -24.64 15.44 14.00
N ASP A 99 -25.31 14.89 13.01
CA ASP A 99 -26.44 15.57 12.40
C ASP A 99 -27.55 15.76 13.40
N GLU A 100 -27.80 14.76 14.21
CA GLU A 100 -28.83 14.86 15.22
C GLU A 100 -28.50 15.94 16.24
N LEU A 101 -27.25 16.04 16.61
CA LEU A 101 -26.84 17.05 17.55
C LEU A 101 -27.01 18.45 16.96
N GLN A 102 -26.68 18.62 15.70
CA GLN A 102 -26.81 19.90 15.07
C GLN A 102 -28.28 20.29 14.93
N THR A 103 -29.09 19.34 14.61
CA THR A 103 -30.52 19.59 14.50
C THR A 103 -31.08 20.05 15.83
N LYS A 104 -30.64 19.42 16.91
CA LYS A 104 -31.11 19.82 18.17
C LYS A 104 -30.68 21.21 18.52
N ASN A 105 -29.48 21.52 18.20
CA ASN A 105 -28.98 22.81 18.52
C ASN A 105 -29.53 23.81 17.58
N LYS A 106 -29.96 23.40 16.62
CA LYS A 106 -30.54 24.20 15.72
C LYS A 106 -29.84 25.29 15.34
N LYS A 107 -28.99 25.49 15.39
CA LYS A 107 -28.38 26.44 15.16
C LYS A 107 -27.84 26.42 14.09
N THR A 108 -27.81 26.13 13.41
CA THR A 108 -27.40 26.15 12.45
C THR A 108 -26.43 26.18 11.83
N VAL A 109 -26.01 26.09 11.50
CA VAL A 109 -25.04 26.07 11.05
C VAL A 109 -24.81 25.58 9.98
N LYS A 110 -24.46 25.62 9.21
CA LYS A 110 -24.21 25.26 8.18
C LYS A 110 -23.48 24.35 7.97
N THR A 111 -23.22 23.72 7.52
CA THR A 111 -22.74 22.71 7.34
C THR A 111 -21.84 22.54 6.52
N ARG A 112 -21.19 22.33 6.40
CA ARG A 112 -20.34 22.10 5.72
C ARG A 112 -20.23 20.92 5.30
N LYS A 113 -19.88 20.40 4.67
CA LYS A 113 -19.83 19.40 4.26
C LYS A 113 -18.67 18.88 3.98
N TYR A 114 -18.28 18.02 4.16
CA TYR A 114 -17.32 17.34 4.00
C TYR A 114 -17.52 16.62 2.92
N ALA A 115 -16.86 16.52 2.12
CA ALA A 115 -17.01 15.88 1.04
C ALA A 115 -16.83 14.54 1.18
N LYS A 116 -17.39 13.79 0.69
CA LYS A 116 -17.29 12.59 0.89
C LYS A 116 -16.38 12.13 0.04
N ARG A 117 -15.57 11.68 0.10
CA ARG A 117 -14.66 11.20 -0.54
C ARG A 117 -14.90 10.09 -1.14
N LYS A 118 -14.81 9.82 -2.04
CA LYS A 118 -15.17 8.80 -2.66
C LYS A 118 -14.20 8.15 -3.09
N LYS A 119 -13.80 7.48 -3.26
CA LYS A 119 -12.87 6.79 -3.66
C LYS A 119 -12.84 6.20 -3.98
#